data_254b436f3e9eb38a7fcb111bef21581a
#
_entry.id   254b436f3e9eb38a7fcb111bef21581a
#
_cell.length_a   1.000
_cell.length_b   1.000
_cell.length_c   1.000
_cell.angle_alpha   90.00
_cell.angle_beta   90.00
_cell.angle_gamma   90.00
#
_symmetry.space_group_name_H-M   'P 1'
#
loop_
_entity.id
_entity.type
_entity.pdbx_description
1 polymer ?
#
loop_
_entity_poly.entity_id
_entity_poly.type
_entity_poly.pdbx_seq_one_letter_code
_entity_poly.pdbx_strand_id
1 'polypeptide(L)'
;MGYALYIRTSAAHLVKDLSSLAVDQSSYSDVRALAHKYRYFVPKKPSGFPPSLVPGTCTPKDCLVVFNIDNSVLAKLHLADRALLSAGVQVVDARVTRIDVALWGGPKGVNAGILSYTEHCDPRFQREPYGFPATIGKPYLAVNLCPGVTVEQKSHAFEFSTQCLVHRGECGKPCDYLPSAWKDFEKTLDKQTLEFYAKKKIR
;
A
#
# COMPACT_ATOMS: atom_id res chain seq x y z
N MET A 1 17.03 18.81 -5.19
CA MET A 1 17.38 17.36 -4.96
C MET A 1 17.00 16.83 -3.56
N GLY A 2 17.21 17.56 -2.48
CA GLY A 2 16.97 17.05 -1.12
C GLY A 2 15.54 16.61 -0.81
N TYR A 3 14.51 17.36 -1.27
CA TYR A 3 13.12 17.03 -0.97
C TYR A 3 12.64 15.74 -1.66
N ALA A 4 13.00 15.52 -2.93
CA ALA A 4 12.66 14.28 -3.65
C ALA A 4 13.30 13.05 -2.96
N LEU A 5 14.58 13.15 -2.58
CA LEU A 5 15.26 12.10 -1.84
C LEU A 5 14.58 11.85 -0.48
N TYR A 6 14.21 12.90 0.25
CA TYR A 6 13.50 12.79 1.53
C TYR A 6 12.17 12.04 1.39
N ILE A 7 11.31 12.43 0.43
CA ILE A 7 10.03 11.75 0.16
C ILE A 7 10.24 10.29 -0.17
N ARG A 8 11.15 9.99 -1.12
CA ARG A 8 11.44 8.61 -1.55
C ARG A 8 11.96 7.75 -0.41
N THR A 9 12.93 8.25 0.36
CA THR A 9 13.54 7.52 1.47
C THR A 9 12.54 7.29 2.60
N SER A 10 11.74 8.31 2.94
CA SER A 10 10.69 8.19 3.94
C SER A 10 9.64 7.15 3.57
N ALA A 11 9.21 7.15 2.30
CA ALA A 11 8.26 6.16 1.79
C ALA A 11 8.83 4.73 1.84
N ALA A 12 10.07 4.54 1.38
CA ALA A 12 10.73 3.24 1.41
C ALA A 12 10.89 2.71 2.85
N HIS A 13 11.29 3.56 3.79
CA HIS A 13 11.42 3.19 5.19
C HIS A 13 10.05 2.88 5.82
N LEU A 14 9.02 3.69 5.55
CA LEU A 14 7.67 3.43 6.06
C LEU A 14 7.16 2.06 5.57
N VAL A 15 7.26 1.77 4.27
CA VAL A 15 6.83 0.48 3.71
C VAL A 15 7.60 -0.68 4.34
N LYS A 16 8.92 -0.54 4.52
CA LYS A 16 9.76 -1.53 5.19
C LYS A 16 9.33 -1.76 6.64
N ASP A 17 9.09 -0.70 7.40
CA ASP A 17 8.66 -0.83 8.79
C ASP A 17 7.25 -1.46 8.89
N LEU A 18 6.34 -1.11 7.97
CA LEU A 18 5.02 -1.74 7.89
C LEU A 18 5.11 -3.23 7.55
N SER A 19 6.03 -3.63 6.66
CA SER A 19 6.25 -5.05 6.33
C SER A 19 6.77 -5.86 7.51
N SER A 20 7.41 -5.22 8.49
CA SER A 20 7.87 -5.89 9.72
C SER A 20 6.75 -6.15 10.73
N LEU A 21 5.64 -5.43 10.64
CA LEU A 21 4.48 -5.71 11.48
C LEU A 21 3.85 -7.05 11.07
N ALA A 22 3.41 -7.79 12.08
CA ALA A 22 2.67 -9.03 11.89
C ALA A 22 1.26 -8.88 12.47
N VAL A 23 0.26 -9.19 11.66
CA VAL A 23 -1.15 -9.25 12.08
C VAL A 23 -1.25 -10.29 13.18
N ASP A 24 -2.04 -10.02 14.22
CA ASP A 24 -2.23 -10.77 15.46
C ASP A 24 -1.04 -10.85 16.42
N GLN A 25 0.15 -10.47 15.99
CA GLN A 25 1.35 -10.56 16.82
C GLN A 25 1.84 -9.19 17.26
N SER A 26 1.85 -8.20 16.34
CA SER A 26 2.27 -6.84 16.67
C SER A 26 1.24 -6.15 17.55
N SER A 27 1.74 -5.34 18.48
CA SER A 27 0.95 -4.71 19.53
C SER A 27 0.60 -3.25 19.22
N TYR A 28 -0.32 -2.70 19.99
CA TYR A 28 -0.60 -1.26 20.00
C TYR A 28 0.64 -0.40 20.26
N SER A 29 1.57 -0.87 21.13
CA SER A 29 2.83 -0.15 21.39
C SER A 29 3.71 -0.05 20.15
N ASP A 30 3.76 -1.08 19.31
CA ASP A 30 4.54 -1.08 18.06
C ASP A 30 3.97 -0.05 17.07
N VAL A 31 2.64 -0.02 16.93
CA VAL A 31 1.94 0.96 16.08
C VAL A 31 2.12 2.38 16.60
N ARG A 32 2.10 2.59 17.92
CA ARG A 32 2.34 3.90 18.52
C ARG A 32 3.77 4.37 18.29
N ALA A 33 4.77 3.48 18.40
CA ALA A 33 6.16 3.78 18.08
C ALA A 33 6.32 4.18 16.60
N LEU A 34 5.66 3.44 15.70
CA LEU A 34 5.63 3.76 14.27
C LEU A 34 4.98 5.14 14.02
N ALA A 35 3.83 5.41 14.63
CA ALA A 35 3.15 6.71 14.53
C ALA A 35 4.02 7.87 15.02
N HIS A 36 4.78 7.67 16.09
CA HIS A 36 5.74 8.67 16.60
C HIS A 36 6.90 8.89 15.62
N LYS A 37 7.47 7.82 15.07
CA LYS A 37 8.56 7.86 14.07
C LYS A 37 8.15 8.63 12.82
N TYR A 38 6.93 8.41 12.33
CA TYR A 38 6.39 9.01 11.12
C TYR A 38 5.35 10.11 11.37
N ARG A 39 5.41 10.80 12.52
CA ARG A 39 4.43 11.79 12.97
C ARG A 39 4.12 12.92 11.98
N TYR A 40 5.05 13.28 11.11
CA TYR A 40 4.87 14.31 10.09
C TYR A 40 4.00 13.85 8.92
N PHE A 41 3.81 12.55 8.76
CA PHE A 41 2.98 11.94 7.73
C PHE A 41 1.62 11.46 8.25
N VAL A 42 1.38 11.60 9.56
CA VAL A 42 0.05 11.34 10.14
C VAL A 42 -0.81 12.58 9.94
N PRO A 43 -1.92 12.51 9.18
CA PRO A 43 -2.77 13.64 8.94
C PRO A 43 -3.43 14.13 10.23
N LYS A 44 -3.40 15.45 10.47
CA LYS A 44 -4.02 16.07 11.66
C LYS A 44 -5.55 15.97 11.65
N LYS A 45 -6.14 15.89 10.46
CA LYS A 45 -7.58 15.66 10.25
C LYS A 45 -7.73 14.73 9.05
N PRO A 46 -7.99 13.44 9.24
CA PRO A 46 -8.27 12.55 8.13
C PRO A 46 -9.63 12.92 7.51
N SER A 47 -9.61 13.37 6.26
CA SER A 47 -10.82 13.59 5.50
C SER A 47 -11.39 12.23 5.05
N GLY A 48 -12.67 12.00 5.30
CA GLY A 48 -13.38 10.82 4.80
C GLY A 48 -13.39 9.59 5.72
N PHE A 49 -12.86 9.68 6.93
CA PHE A 49 -12.94 8.61 7.94
C PHE A 49 -13.97 8.94 9.03
N PRO A 50 -14.61 7.93 9.63
CA PRO A 50 -15.49 8.14 10.78
C PRO A 50 -14.74 8.80 11.95
N PRO A 51 -15.44 9.58 12.80
CA PRO A 51 -14.83 10.31 13.93
C PRO A 51 -14.03 9.43 14.90
N SER A 52 -14.38 8.14 15.02
CA SER A 52 -13.69 7.15 15.85
C SER A 52 -12.25 6.86 15.40
N LEU A 53 -11.86 7.29 14.20
CA LEU A 53 -10.57 6.98 13.60
C LEU A 53 -9.64 8.21 13.49
N VAL A 54 -9.95 9.27 14.24
CA VAL A 54 -9.11 10.49 14.26
C VAL A 54 -7.85 10.26 15.10
N PRO A 55 -6.63 10.59 14.59
CA PRO A 55 -5.42 10.58 15.39
C PRO A 55 -5.60 11.43 16.67
N GLY A 56 -5.40 10.82 17.84
CA GLY A 56 -5.67 11.44 19.14
C GLY A 56 -6.78 10.76 19.94
N THR A 57 -7.65 9.99 19.28
CA THR A 57 -8.65 9.12 19.94
C THR A 57 -8.21 7.65 19.96
N CYS A 58 -7.01 7.35 19.46
CA CYS A 58 -6.45 6.00 19.46
C CYS A 58 -6.27 5.44 20.86
N THR A 59 -6.96 4.36 21.13
CA THR A 59 -6.81 3.58 22.35
C THR A 59 -6.30 2.17 22.01
N PRO A 60 -5.79 1.41 22.98
CA PRO A 60 -5.46 0.01 22.72
C PRO A 60 -6.67 -0.83 22.27
N LYS A 61 -7.88 -0.41 22.64
CA LYS A 61 -9.10 -1.16 22.30
C LYS A 61 -9.50 -0.97 20.83
N ASP A 62 -9.33 0.23 20.29
CA ASP A 62 -9.65 0.55 18.89
C ASP A 62 -8.81 1.74 18.43
N CYS A 63 -8.07 1.54 17.38
CA CYS A 63 -7.17 2.54 16.80
C CYS A 63 -6.95 2.30 15.31
N LEU A 64 -7.09 3.34 14.50
CA LEU A 64 -6.57 3.36 13.14
C LEU A 64 -5.55 4.48 13.00
N VAL A 65 -4.32 4.12 12.68
CA VAL A 65 -3.28 5.07 12.32
C VAL A 65 -3.15 5.10 10.80
N VAL A 66 -3.24 6.29 10.22
CA VAL A 66 -3.05 6.51 8.78
C VAL A 66 -1.80 7.33 8.55
N PHE A 67 -1.01 6.96 7.56
CA PHE A 67 0.18 7.67 7.10
C PHE A 67 -0.05 8.10 5.65
N ASN A 68 0.26 9.36 5.34
CA ASN A 68 0.16 9.90 3.99
C ASN A 68 1.46 10.59 3.60
N ILE A 69 2.14 10.05 2.59
CA ILE A 69 3.32 10.66 1.99
C ILE A 69 2.94 11.09 0.59
N ASP A 70 2.72 12.40 0.39
CA ASP A 70 2.40 12.98 -0.89
C ASP A 70 3.59 13.73 -1.50
N ASN A 71 3.58 13.85 -2.81
CA ASN A 71 4.58 14.58 -3.56
C ASN A 71 4.05 15.92 -4.14
N SER A 72 3.02 16.49 -3.54
CA SER A 72 2.31 17.66 -4.07
C SER A 72 3.24 18.83 -4.43
N VAL A 73 4.31 19.04 -3.69
CA VAL A 73 5.32 20.06 -3.99
C VAL A 73 6.06 19.76 -5.30
N LEU A 74 6.52 18.50 -5.49
CA LEU A 74 7.19 18.08 -6.73
C LEU A 74 6.25 18.16 -7.93
N ALA A 75 5.00 17.76 -7.74
CA ALA A 75 3.97 17.85 -8.79
C ALA A 75 3.66 19.29 -9.19
N LYS A 76 3.55 20.22 -8.24
CA LYS A 76 3.36 21.65 -8.51
C LYS A 76 4.55 22.27 -9.27
N LEU A 77 5.74 21.77 -9.02
CA LEU A 77 6.97 22.20 -9.73
C LEU A 77 7.19 21.47 -11.06
N HIS A 78 6.25 20.61 -11.47
CA HIS A 78 6.36 19.76 -12.66
C HIS A 78 7.57 18.82 -12.69
N LEU A 79 8.14 18.49 -11.53
CA LEU A 79 9.28 17.59 -11.39
C LEU A 79 8.86 16.11 -11.30
N ALA A 80 7.62 15.85 -10.89
CA ALA A 80 7.02 14.52 -10.81
C ALA A 80 5.54 14.56 -11.16
N ASP A 81 4.94 13.42 -11.51
CA ASP A 81 3.49 13.27 -11.55
C ASP A 81 2.94 13.22 -10.14
N ARG A 82 1.70 13.70 -9.96
CA ARG A 82 1.08 13.69 -8.63
C ARG A 82 0.90 12.25 -8.15
N ALA A 83 1.44 11.96 -6.98
CA ALA A 83 1.34 10.65 -6.36
C ALA A 83 1.19 10.75 -4.83
N LEU A 84 0.57 9.74 -4.24
CA LEU A 84 0.31 9.62 -2.81
C LEU A 84 0.54 8.17 -2.38
N LEU A 85 1.47 7.95 -1.47
CA LEU A 85 1.53 6.71 -0.69
C LEU A 85 0.66 6.90 0.57
N SER A 86 -0.37 6.09 0.69
CA SER A 86 -1.24 6.04 1.87
C SER A 86 -1.11 4.68 2.52
N ALA A 87 -0.95 4.65 3.84
CA ALA A 87 -0.92 3.41 4.60
C ALA A 87 -1.79 3.53 5.84
N GLY A 88 -2.48 2.45 6.19
CA GLY A 88 -3.31 2.34 7.38
C GLY A 88 -2.92 1.12 8.22
N VAL A 89 -2.89 1.28 9.53
CA VAL A 89 -2.72 0.19 10.49
C VAL A 89 -3.87 0.23 11.49
N GLN A 90 -4.67 -0.82 11.49
CA GLN A 90 -5.77 -0.97 12.45
C GLN A 90 -5.33 -1.85 13.62
N VAL A 91 -5.69 -1.41 14.82
CA VAL A 91 -5.50 -2.15 16.08
C VAL A 91 -6.86 -2.34 16.71
N VAL A 92 -7.13 -3.57 17.12
CA VAL A 92 -8.32 -3.95 17.92
C VAL A 92 -7.83 -4.79 19.09
N ASP A 93 -8.32 -4.52 20.30
CA ASP A 93 -7.94 -5.23 21.53
C ASP A 93 -6.41 -5.38 21.70
N ALA A 94 -5.71 -4.25 21.51
CA ALA A 94 -4.27 -4.09 21.63
C ALA A 94 -3.41 -4.84 20.60
N ARG A 95 -4.00 -5.44 19.56
CA ARG A 95 -3.31 -6.18 18.49
C ARG A 95 -3.56 -5.56 17.12
N VAL A 96 -2.57 -5.63 16.25
CA VAL A 96 -2.72 -5.25 14.84
C VAL A 96 -3.62 -6.27 14.15
N THR A 97 -4.76 -5.81 13.62
CA THR A 97 -5.71 -6.67 12.92
C THR A 97 -5.70 -6.46 11.41
N ARG A 98 -5.17 -5.30 10.95
CA ARG A 98 -5.15 -4.96 9.53
C ARG A 98 -4.04 -3.98 9.20
N ILE A 99 -3.41 -4.19 8.05
CA ILE A 99 -2.44 -3.27 7.45
C ILE A 99 -2.85 -3.07 5.99
N ASP A 100 -3.05 -1.80 5.60
CA ASP A 100 -3.32 -1.41 4.22
C ASP A 100 -2.19 -0.51 3.74
N VAL A 101 -1.73 -0.71 2.51
CA VAL A 101 -0.79 0.18 1.85
C VAL A 101 -1.23 0.38 0.42
N ALA A 102 -1.35 1.62 -0.03
CA ALA A 102 -1.73 1.93 -1.39
C ALA A 102 -0.86 3.08 -1.94
N LEU A 103 -0.44 2.94 -3.18
CA LEU A 103 0.23 3.98 -3.95
C LEU A 103 -0.69 4.43 -5.09
N TRP A 104 -1.07 5.69 -5.05
CA TRP A 104 -2.01 6.32 -5.96
C TRP A 104 -1.27 7.35 -6.80
N GLY A 105 -1.59 7.47 -8.07
CA GLY A 105 -1.08 8.57 -8.88
C GLY A 105 -0.59 8.17 -10.27
N GLY A 106 0.37 8.94 -10.77
CA GLY A 106 0.85 8.86 -12.14
C GLY A 106 -0.09 9.51 -13.14
N PRO A 107 0.34 9.59 -14.42
CA PRO A 107 -0.36 10.37 -15.47
C PRO A 107 -1.74 9.81 -15.82
N LYS A 108 -2.03 8.56 -15.47
CA LYS A 108 -3.30 7.87 -15.76
C LYS A 108 -4.13 7.56 -14.52
N GLY A 109 -3.75 8.08 -13.34
CA GLY A 109 -4.42 7.77 -12.09
C GLY A 109 -4.36 6.28 -11.72
N VAL A 110 -3.26 5.60 -12.06
CA VAL A 110 -3.06 4.18 -11.76
C VAL A 110 -2.87 3.99 -10.26
N ASN A 111 -3.44 2.93 -9.72
CA ASN A 111 -3.37 2.58 -8.32
C ASN A 111 -2.80 1.17 -8.18
N ALA A 112 -1.95 1.01 -7.20
CA ALA A 112 -1.47 -0.30 -6.79
C ALA A 112 -1.39 -0.35 -5.27
N GLY A 113 -1.72 -1.47 -4.67
CA GLY A 113 -1.65 -1.56 -3.23
C GLY A 113 -1.93 -2.93 -2.66
N ILE A 114 -1.53 -3.08 -1.42
CA ILE A 114 -2.01 -4.12 -0.54
C ILE A 114 -3.33 -3.63 0.00
N LEU A 115 -4.42 -4.26 -0.39
CA LEU A 115 -5.76 -3.88 0.08
C LEU A 115 -5.99 -4.30 1.52
N SER A 116 -5.47 -5.44 1.88
CA SER A 116 -5.52 -5.91 3.26
C SER A 116 -4.48 -6.98 3.54
N TYR A 117 -3.81 -6.81 4.64
CA TYR A 117 -3.17 -7.87 5.38
C TYR A 117 -3.98 -8.01 6.67
N THR A 118 -4.84 -9.02 6.75
CA THR A 118 -5.83 -9.15 7.82
C THR A 118 -5.76 -10.54 8.45
N GLU A 119 -6.20 -10.62 9.69
CA GLU A 119 -6.38 -11.89 10.41
C GLU A 119 -7.41 -12.80 9.74
N HIS A 120 -8.48 -12.20 9.20
CA HIS A 120 -9.57 -12.93 8.59
C HIS A 120 -9.70 -12.57 7.12
N CYS A 121 -9.39 -13.53 6.25
CA CYS A 121 -9.71 -13.40 4.83
C CYS A 121 -11.14 -13.81 4.55
N ASP A 122 -11.82 -13.02 3.73
CA ASP A 122 -13.14 -13.41 3.23
C ASP A 122 -12.99 -14.57 2.22
N PRO A 123 -13.42 -15.79 2.57
CA PRO A 123 -13.26 -16.96 1.71
C PRO A 123 -14.02 -16.87 0.38
N ARG A 124 -14.95 -15.91 0.27
CA ARG A 124 -15.69 -15.66 -0.99
C ARG A 124 -14.81 -14.99 -2.05
N PHE A 125 -13.79 -14.24 -1.61
CA PHE A 125 -12.92 -13.50 -2.50
C PHE A 125 -11.54 -14.13 -2.65
N GLN A 126 -11.21 -15.11 -1.79
CA GLN A 126 -9.86 -15.64 -1.80
C GLN A 126 -9.81 -17.08 -1.29
N ARG A 127 -9.38 -17.99 -2.17
CA ARG A 127 -9.11 -19.40 -1.81
C ARG A 127 -7.68 -19.58 -1.31
N GLU A 128 -6.79 -18.70 -1.71
CA GLU A 128 -5.36 -18.75 -1.41
C GLU A 128 -4.98 -17.64 -0.43
N PRO A 129 -4.01 -17.87 0.48
CA PRO A 129 -3.52 -16.86 1.42
C PRO A 129 -2.95 -15.61 0.74
N TYR A 130 -2.52 -15.74 -0.51
CA TYR A 130 -1.97 -14.68 -1.36
C TYR A 130 -2.76 -14.61 -2.65
N GLY A 131 -3.43 -13.50 -2.90
CA GLY A 131 -4.30 -13.39 -4.08
C GLY A 131 -4.50 -11.97 -4.59
N PHE A 132 -5.13 -11.87 -5.77
CA PHE A 132 -5.26 -10.66 -6.55
C PHE A 132 -6.72 -10.36 -6.89
N PRO A 133 -7.52 -9.90 -5.91
CA PRO A 133 -8.93 -9.66 -6.14
C PRO A 133 -9.17 -8.48 -7.08
N ALA A 134 -10.19 -8.61 -7.93
CA ALA A 134 -10.74 -7.53 -8.75
C ALA A 134 -9.73 -6.77 -9.64
N THR A 135 -8.64 -7.40 -10.04
CA THR A 135 -7.57 -6.76 -10.83
C THR A 135 -7.87 -6.79 -12.34
N ILE A 136 -8.70 -7.73 -12.80
CA ILE A 136 -8.97 -7.95 -14.22
C ILE A 136 -9.70 -6.75 -14.84
N GLY A 137 -9.14 -6.22 -15.93
CA GLY A 137 -9.74 -5.13 -16.71
C GLY A 137 -9.62 -3.73 -16.14
N LYS A 138 -8.95 -3.55 -15.00
CA LYS A 138 -8.73 -2.25 -14.37
C LYS A 138 -7.23 -1.90 -14.34
N PRO A 139 -6.86 -0.63 -14.46
CA PRO A 139 -5.47 -0.20 -14.40
C PRO A 139 -4.96 -0.12 -12.94
N TYR A 140 -5.23 -1.14 -12.13
CA TYR A 140 -4.71 -1.24 -10.77
C TYR A 140 -4.37 -2.68 -10.43
N LEU A 141 -3.45 -2.86 -9.50
CA LEU A 141 -3.12 -4.14 -8.88
C LEU A 141 -3.53 -4.09 -7.41
N ALA A 142 -4.39 -5.01 -7.01
CA ALA A 142 -4.74 -5.22 -5.62
C ALA A 142 -4.14 -6.54 -5.15
N VAL A 143 -3.53 -6.53 -3.97
CA VAL A 143 -2.96 -7.72 -3.33
C VAL A 143 -3.62 -7.91 -1.98
N ASN A 144 -4.21 -9.08 -1.74
CA ASN A 144 -4.65 -9.48 -0.42
C ASN A 144 -3.66 -10.48 0.19
N LEU A 145 -3.34 -10.27 1.45
CA LEU A 145 -2.53 -11.16 2.26
C LEU A 145 -3.37 -11.69 3.41
N CYS A 146 -3.31 -12.99 3.63
CA CYS A 146 -4.06 -13.69 4.65
C CYS A 146 -3.14 -14.52 5.55
N PRO A 147 -3.64 -15.07 6.66
CA PRO A 147 -2.90 -16.04 7.43
C PRO A 147 -2.42 -17.21 6.55
N GLY A 148 -1.16 -17.60 6.73
CA GLY A 148 -0.53 -18.65 5.92
C GLY A 148 0.24 -18.16 4.69
N VAL A 149 0.24 -16.83 4.41
CA VAL A 149 1.12 -16.24 3.40
C VAL A 149 2.59 -16.50 3.72
N THR A 150 3.37 -16.89 2.70
CA THR A 150 4.81 -17.12 2.89
C THR A 150 5.56 -15.80 3.08
N VAL A 151 6.76 -15.87 3.68
CA VAL A 151 7.64 -14.71 3.84
C VAL A 151 8.00 -14.09 2.47
N GLU A 152 8.20 -14.92 1.45
CA GLU A 152 8.48 -14.50 0.09
C GLU A 152 7.29 -13.73 -0.52
N GLN A 153 6.09 -14.30 -0.45
CA GLN A 153 4.86 -13.65 -0.94
C GLN A 153 4.60 -12.32 -0.24
N LYS A 154 4.80 -12.27 1.09
CA LYS A 154 4.71 -11.01 1.84
C LYS A 154 5.76 -10.01 1.37
N SER A 155 7.00 -10.44 1.16
CA SER A 155 8.07 -9.58 0.65
C SER A 155 7.71 -8.99 -0.72
N HIS A 156 7.23 -9.81 -1.66
CA HIS A 156 6.80 -9.37 -2.98
C HIS A 156 5.65 -8.34 -2.92
N ALA A 157 4.68 -8.55 -2.02
CA ALA A 157 3.56 -7.64 -1.85
C ALA A 157 4.00 -6.26 -1.30
N PHE A 158 5.01 -6.21 -0.43
CA PHE A 158 5.53 -4.97 0.15
C PHE A 158 6.67 -4.32 -0.67
N GLU A 159 7.04 -4.87 -1.82
CA GLU A 159 8.04 -4.28 -2.71
C GLU A 159 7.43 -3.16 -3.58
N PHE A 160 7.17 -2.02 -2.95
CA PHE A 160 6.67 -0.83 -3.64
C PHE A 160 7.81 -0.07 -4.33
N SER A 161 7.59 0.30 -5.59
CA SER A 161 8.48 1.23 -6.30
C SER A 161 8.22 2.67 -5.85
N THR A 162 8.99 3.13 -4.87
CA THR A 162 8.92 4.51 -4.38
C THR A 162 9.43 5.55 -5.39
N GLN A 163 10.00 5.12 -6.51
CA GLN A 163 10.37 5.95 -7.65
C GLN A 163 9.16 6.72 -8.19
N CYS A 164 8.00 6.10 -8.18
CA CYS A 164 6.73 6.71 -8.60
C CYS A 164 6.35 7.99 -7.85
N LEU A 165 6.93 8.23 -6.67
CA LEU A 165 6.72 9.45 -5.90
C LEU A 165 7.58 10.62 -6.37
N VAL A 166 8.65 10.38 -7.16
CA VAL A 166 9.67 11.41 -7.42
C VAL A 166 10.02 11.59 -8.89
N HIS A 167 9.51 10.74 -9.78
CA HIS A 167 9.76 10.81 -11.22
C HIS A 167 8.49 11.13 -12.02
N ARG A 168 8.69 11.75 -13.18
CA ARG A 168 7.62 12.08 -14.12
C ARG A 168 7.55 11.04 -15.24
N GLY A 169 6.33 10.56 -15.54
CA GLY A 169 6.06 9.67 -16.68
C GLY A 169 6.46 8.21 -16.50
N GLU A 170 7.10 7.85 -15.40
CA GLU A 170 7.61 6.47 -15.20
C GLU A 170 6.58 5.49 -14.66
N CYS A 171 5.51 5.98 -14.05
CA CYS A 171 4.54 5.14 -13.35
C CYS A 171 3.16 5.23 -14.00
N GLY A 172 2.98 4.53 -15.09
CA GLY A 172 1.74 4.49 -15.84
C GLY A 172 0.99 3.16 -15.78
N LYS A 173 1.56 2.14 -15.13
CA LYS A 173 1.05 0.77 -15.11
C LYS A 173 1.19 0.16 -13.71
N PRO A 174 0.36 -0.82 -13.33
CA PRO A 174 0.46 -1.50 -12.04
C PRO A 174 1.83 -2.13 -11.77
N CYS A 175 2.49 -2.69 -12.78
CA CYS A 175 3.83 -3.29 -12.68
C CYS A 175 4.92 -2.27 -12.30
N ASP A 176 4.70 -0.97 -12.58
CA ASP A 176 5.64 0.08 -12.20
C ASP A 176 5.61 0.35 -10.68
N TYR A 177 4.48 0.04 -10.03
CA TYR A 177 4.26 0.27 -8.60
C TYR A 177 4.60 -0.92 -7.73
N LEU A 178 4.26 -2.13 -8.17
CA LEU A 178 4.44 -3.40 -7.45
C LEU A 178 5.04 -4.46 -8.38
N PRO A 179 6.32 -4.35 -8.75
CA PRO A 179 6.92 -5.18 -9.80
C PRO A 179 6.93 -6.66 -9.46
N SER A 180 7.22 -7.04 -8.22
CA SER A 180 7.27 -8.45 -7.81
C SER A 180 5.88 -9.06 -7.66
N ALA A 181 4.94 -8.34 -7.03
CA ALA A 181 3.55 -8.79 -6.96
C ALA A 181 2.90 -8.90 -8.34
N TRP A 182 3.27 -8.01 -9.28
CA TRP A 182 2.80 -8.11 -10.67
C TRP A 182 3.27 -9.41 -11.34
N LYS A 183 4.54 -9.78 -11.17
CA LYS A 183 5.07 -11.05 -11.70
C LYS A 183 4.34 -12.26 -11.13
N ASP A 184 3.99 -12.22 -9.85
CA ASP A 184 3.21 -13.29 -9.24
C ASP A 184 1.78 -13.32 -9.77
N PHE A 185 1.15 -12.16 -9.96
CA PHE A 185 -0.15 -12.04 -10.61
C PHE A 185 -0.13 -12.61 -12.03
N GLU A 186 0.88 -12.29 -12.85
CA GLU A 186 1.01 -12.83 -14.21
C GLU A 186 1.05 -14.36 -14.24
N LYS A 187 1.63 -15.02 -13.25
CA LYS A 187 1.63 -16.49 -13.14
C LYS A 187 0.24 -17.10 -12.92
N THR A 188 -0.70 -16.31 -12.39
CA THR A 188 -2.08 -16.76 -12.15
C THR A 188 -2.99 -16.60 -13.38
N LEU A 189 -2.52 -15.90 -14.42
CA LEU A 189 -3.30 -15.59 -15.61
C LEU A 189 -3.16 -16.66 -16.68
N ASP A 190 -4.25 -16.95 -17.36
CA ASP A 190 -4.21 -17.73 -18.59
C ASP A 190 -3.62 -16.93 -19.77
N LYS A 191 -3.25 -17.64 -20.84
CA LYS A 191 -2.62 -17.05 -22.02
C LYS A 191 -3.50 -15.97 -22.68
N GLN A 192 -4.82 -16.16 -22.74
CA GLN A 192 -5.74 -15.21 -23.39
C GLN A 192 -5.81 -13.90 -22.60
N THR A 193 -5.86 -14.01 -21.28
CA THR A 193 -5.85 -12.85 -20.37
C THR A 193 -4.53 -12.10 -20.44
N LEU A 194 -3.39 -12.78 -20.54
CA LEU A 194 -2.07 -12.15 -20.74
C LEU A 194 -2.01 -11.38 -22.07
N GLU A 195 -2.52 -11.96 -23.16
CA GLU A 195 -2.61 -11.28 -24.46
C GLU A 195 -3.53 -10.05 -24.41
N PHE A 196 -4.63 -10.11 -23.67
CA PHE A 196 -5.53 -8.98 -23.46
C PHE A 196 -4.82 -7.82 -22.75
N TYR A 197 -4.07 -8.08 -21.66
CA TYR A 197 -3.28 -7.06 -20.97
C TYR A 197 -2.20 -6.45 -21.85
N ALA A 198 -1.51 -7.28 -22.64
CA ALA A 198 -0.51 -6.82 -23.59
C ALA A 198 -1.08 -5.88 -24.64
N LYS A 199 -2.23 -6.24 -25.25
CA LYS A 199 -2.93 -5.41 -26.26
C LYS A 199 -3.40 -4.07 -25.68
N LYS A 200 -3.86 -4.03 -24.44
CA LYS A 200 -4.33 -2.80 -23.78
C LYS A 200 -3.20 -1.94 -23.22
N LYS A 201 -1.95 -2.31 -23.40
CA LYS A 201 -0.77 -1.61 -22.84
C LYS A 201 -0.89 -1.40 -21.31
N ILE A 202 -1.49 -2.35 -20.62
CA ILE A 202 -1.61 -2.35 -19.14
C ILE A 202 -0.38 -2.99 -18.52
N ARG A 203 0.38 -3.73 -19.33
CA ARG A 203 1.65 -4.37 -18.98
C ARG A 203 2.83 -3.41 -19.14
#